data_bb3f2ff16e8761cc4e70515a56d31c2d
#
_entry.id   bb3f2ff16e8761cc4e70515a56d31c2d
#
_cell.length_a   1.000
_cell.length_b   1.000
_cell.length_c   1.000
_cell.angle_alpha   90.00
_cell.angle_beta   90.00
_cell.angle_gamma   90.00
#
_symmetry.space_group_name_H-M   'P 1'
#
loop_
_entity.id
_entity.type
_entity.pdbx_description
1 polymer ?
#
loop_
_entity_poly.entity_id
_entity_poly.type
_entity_poly.pdbx_seq_one_letter_code
_entity_poly.pdbx_strand_id
1 'polypeptide(L)'
;MAKVSGKQGQKAASAAQPARAWQRMLSGRRLDLLEPSPLDVEIEDIAQGLSRVARWNGQTRGDHAFSVAQHSLLVLDIHLRLDPELSPREQMVTLLHDAPEYVVGDMISPFKAMVGGDYKAVEHRLLEAIHLRFSLPAKTGTALLTAVKKADTIAAYYEATLLAGFDEAEARRFFGRPQGISPDGLPLTPWPAKRAQANFLKRFRLMEEAHAHSLVQSRRHARERQVRERQAK
;
A
#
# COMPACT_ATOMS: atom_id res chain seq x y z
N MET A 1 -18.55 -60.73 42.46
CA MET A 1 -18.07 -60.15 41.19
C MET A 1 -18.90 -58.92 40.87
N ALA A 2 -18.45 -57.75 41.18
CA ALA A 2 -19.15 -56.49 40.91
C ALA A 2 -18.30 -55.67 39.93
N LYS A 3 -18.84 -55.42 38.74
CA LYS A 3 -18.25 -54.57 37.71
C LYS A 3 -18.46 -53.08 38.08
N VAL A 4 -17.37 -52.38 38.32
CA VAL A 4 -17.35 -50.93 38.46
C VAL A 4 -17.21 -50.33 37.06
N SER A 5 -18.27 -49.68 36.61
CA SER A 5 -18.32 -48.93 35.35
C SER A 5 -17.76 -47.53 35.60
N GLY A 6 -16.55 -47.26 35.10
CA GLY A 6 -15.94 -45.92 35.13
C GLY A 6 -16.57 -44.99 34.08
N LYS A 7 -17.29 -43.97 34.52
CA LYS A 7 -17.69 -42.85 33.67
C LYS A 7 -16.49 -41.97 33.35
N GLN A 8 -16.00 -42.05 32.14
CA GLN A 8 -15.05 -41.06 31.60
C GLN A 8 -15.82 -39.74 31.38
N GLY A 9 -15.54 -38.74 32.21
CA GLY A 9 -15.99 -37.39 32.01
C GLY A 9 -15.23 -36.79 30.82
N GLN A 10 -15.94 -36.56 29.71
CA GLN A 10 -15.47 -35.71 28.63
C GLN A 10 -15.35 -34.29 29.17
N LYS A 11 -14.12 -33.82 29.38
CA LYS A 11 -13.84 -32.40 29.54
C LYS A 11 -14.24 -31.72 28.23
N ALA A 12 -15.32 -30.89 28.26
CA ALA A 12 -15.63 -29.97 27.21
C ALA A 12 -14.39 -29.09 26.96
N ALA A 13 -13.85 -29.13 25.75
CA ALA A 13 -12.82 -28.22 25.32
C ALA A 13 -13.38 -26.81 25.42
N SER A 14 -12.83 -26.00 26.30
CA SER A 14 -13.08 -24.56 26.37
C SER A 14 -12.80 -23.99 24.98
N ALA A 15 -13.83 -23.46 24.30
CA ALA A 15 -13.67 -22.75 23.06
C ALA A 15 -12.71 -21.58 23.34
N ALA A 16 -11.48 -21.66 22.81
CA ALA A 16 -10.50 -20.60 22.93
C ALA A 16 -11.15 -19.32 22.37
N GLN A 17 -11.16 -18.26 23.17
CA GLN A 17 -11.60 -16.96 22.66
C GLN A 17 -10.81 -16.65 21.38
N PRO A 18 -11.46 -16.20 20.30
CA PRO A 18 -10.75 -15.88 19.08
C PRO A 18 -9.67 -14.84 19.41
N ALA A 19 -8.45 -15.09 18.90
CA ALA A 19 -7.34 -14.18 19.09
C ALA A 19 -7.75 -12.79 18.59
N ARG A 20 -7.32 -11.72 19.30
CA ARG A 20 -7.59 -10.34 18.91
C ARG A 20 -7.05 -10.08 17.51
N ALA A 21 -7.94 -9.91 16.52
CA ALA A 21 -7.61 -9.69 15.12
C ALA A 21 -7.84 -8.23 14.69
N TRP A 22 -7.74 -7.27 15.60
CA TRP A 22 -7.93 -5.85 15.31
C TRP A 22 -6.86 -4.97 15.97
N GLN A 23 -6.63 -3.80 15.37
CA GLN A 23 -5.71 -2.79 15.89
C GLN A 23 -6.43 -1.47 16.19
N ARG A 24 -6.06 -0.82 17.30
CA ARG A 24 -6.45 0.57 17.60
C ARG A 24 -5.54 1.48 16.80
N MET A 25 -6.16 2.33 15.98
CA MET A 25 -5.47 3.35 15.21
C MET A 25 -5.35 4.66 16.02
N LEU A 26 -4.44 5.53 15.62
CA LEU A 26 -4.21 6.81 16.31
C LEU A 26 -5.39 7.77 16.16
N SER A 27 -6.14 7.69 15.05
CA SER A 27 -7.42 8.38 14.84
C SER A 27 -8.52 7.98 15.84
N GLY A 28 -8.32 6.90 16.60
CA GLY A 28 -9.32 6.30 17.47
C GLY A 28 -10.14 5.18 16.78
N ARG A 29 -9.97 4.97 15.47
CA ARG A 29 -10.62 3.87 14.75
C ARG A 29 -10.18 2.51 15.28
N ARG A 30 -11.03 1.52 15.10
CA ARG A 30 -10.73 0.11 15.36
C ARG A 30 -10.70 -0.62 14.03
N LEU A 31 -9.50 -0.86 13.51
CA LEU A 31 -9.33 -1.57 12.26
C LEU A 31 -9.34 -3.09 12.49
N ASP A 32 -10.30 -3.78 11.90
CA ASP A 32 -10.30 -5.25 11.85
C ASP A 32 -9.36 -5.72 10.74
N LEU A 33 -8.52 -6.72 11.03
CA LEU A 33 -7.51 -7.23 10.08
C LEU A 33 -8.04 -8.41 9.25
N LEU A 34 -9.09 -9.07 9.74
CA LEU A 34 -9.72 -10.17 9.02
C LEU A 34 -10.76 -9.66 8.03
N GLU A 35 -11.54 -8.65 8.45
CA GLU A 35 -12.59 -8.02 7.66
C GLU A 35 -12.49 -6.50 7.73
N PRO A 36 -11.45 -5.89 7.10
CA PRO A 36 -11.24 -4.45 7.17
C PRO A 36 -12.37 -3.68 6.50
N SER A 37 -12.98 -2.75 7.24
CA SER A 37 -14.01 -1.86 6.70
C SER A 37 -13.37 -0.61 6.09
N PRO A 38 -13.78 -0.16 4.89
CA PRO A 38 -13.37 1.13 4.35
C PRO A 38 -13.66 2.32 5.29
N LEU A 39 -14.68 2.21 6.16
CA LEU A 39 -15.05 3.26 7.11
C LEU A 39 -14.08 3.38 8.28
N ASP A 40 -13.23 2.38 8.51
CA ASP A 40 -12.21 2.38 9.57
C ASP A 40 -10.83 2.79 9.06
N VAL A 41 -10.73 3.15 7.78
CA VAL A 41 -9.49 3.61 7.13
C VAL A 41 -9.44 5.12 7.10
N GLU A 42 -8.36 5.71 7.65
CA GLU A 42 -8.08 7.15 7.59
C GLU A 42 -6.69 7.38 6.98
N ILE A 43 -6.59 8.38 6.09
CA ILE A 43 -5.32 8.66 5.39
C ILE A 43 -4.24 9.13 6.36
N GLU A 44 -4.62 9.78 7.44
CA GLU A 44 -3.73 10.24 8.49
C GLU A 44 -3.06 9.06 9.21
N ASP A 45 -3.80 7.97 9.47
CA ASP A 45 -3.26 6.73 10.08
C ASP A 45 -2.31 6.03 9.12
N ILE A 46 -2.67 5.95 7.82
CA ILE A 46 -1.79 5.41 6.79
C ILE A 46 -0.49 6.19 6.73
N ALA A 47 -0.55 7.51 6.57
CA ALA A 47 0.63 8.36 6.48
C ALA A 47 1.49 8.31 7.76
N GLN A 48 0.85 8.23 8.93
CA GLN A 48 1.51 8.08 10.23
C GLN A 48 2.27 6.76 10.30
N GLY A 49 1.65 5.64 9.93
CA GLY A 49 2.26 4.33 9.94
C GLY A 49 3.40 4.24 8.93
N LEU A 50 3.11 4.49 7.64
CA LEU A 50 4.10 4.39 6.56
C LEU A 50 5.35 5.27 6.77
N SER A 51 5.19 6.44 7.41
CA SER A 51 6.34 7.30 7.70
C SER A 51 7.27 6.77 8.80
N ARG A 52 6.85 5.72 9.52
CA ARG A 52 7.58 5.08 10.62
C ARG A 52 7.95 3.63 10.34
N VAL A 53 7.44 3.07 9.27
CA VAL A 53 7.87 1.77 8.75
C VAL A 53 9.11 1.98 7.92
N ALA A 54 10.22 1.34 8.31
CA ALA A 54 11.50 1.45 7.63
C ALA A 54 11.58 0.45 6.48
N ARG A 55 11.98 0.91 5.30
CA ARG A 55 12.42 0.06 4.19
C ARG A 55 13.73 -0.63 4.56
N TRP A 56 14.02 -1.80 3.94
CA TRP A 56 15.28 -2.51 4.13
C TRP A 56 15.56 -2.85 5.60
N ASN A 57 14.52 -3.03 6.43
CA ASN A 57 14.66 -3.23 7.88
C ASN A 57 15.53 -2.15 8.57
N GLY A 58 15.52 -0.91 8.05
CA GLY A 58 16.33 0.19 8.55
C GLY A 58 17.82 0.13 8.16
N GLN A 59 18.24 -0.86 7.36
CA GLN A 59 19.64 -1.00 6.91
C GLN A 59 19.92 -0.07 5.72
N THR A 60 19.72 1.24 5.93
CA THR A 60 19.96 2.28 4.94
C THR A 60 20.90 3.35 5.48
N ARG A 61 21.69 3.96 4.60
CA ARG A 61 22.60 5.06 4.94
C ARG A 61 21.82 6.33 5.28
N GLY A 62 22.40 7.20 6.10
CA GLY A 62 21.85 8.49 6.49
C GLY A 62 21.33 8.49 7.94
N ASP A 63 20.96 9.68 8.44
CA ASP A 63 20.56 9.89 9.84
C ASP A 63 19.14 9.39 10.15
N HIS A 64 18.36 9.07 9.11
CA HIS A 64 16.98 8.64 9.22
C HIS A 64 16.75 7.35 8.43
N ALA A 65 15.83 6.51 8.89
CA ALA A 65 15.36 5.38 8.10
C ALA A 65 14.67 5.86 6.82
N PHE A 66 14.95 5.22 5.69
CA PHE A 66 14.17 5.42 4.47
C PHE A 66 12.79 4.77 4.66
N SER A 67 11.75 5.59 4.78
CA SER A 67 10.41 5.10 5.15
C SER A 67 9.60 4.64 3.94
N VAL A 68 8.60 3.77 4.18
CA VAL A 68 7.63 3.34 3.15
C VAL A 68 6.87 4.54 2.57
N ALA A 69 6.53 5.55 3.39
CA ALA A 69 5.91 6.78 2.89
C ALA A 69 6.79 7.51 1.87
N GLN A 70 8.11 7.57 2.10
CA GLN A 70 9.05 8.17 1.17
C GLN A 70 9.26 7.30 -0.07
N HIS A 71 9.33 5.97 0.08
CA HIS A 71 9.35 5.01 -1.01
C HIS A 71 8.12 5.18 -1.93
N SER A 72 6.91 5.26 -1.37
CA SER A 72 5.69 5.44 -2.15
C SER A 72 5.70 6.73 -2.98
N LEU A 73 6.27 7.82 -2.44
CA LEU A 73 6.49 9.05 -3.18
C LEU A 73 7.52 8.88 -4.30
N LEU A 74 8.62 8.16 -4.04
CA LEU A 74 9.65 7.83 -5.02
C LEU A 74 9.05 7.01 -6.18
N VAL A 75 8.25 5.98 -5.87
CA VAL A 75 7.59 5.15 -6.88
C VAL A 75 6.64 5.97 -7.74
N LEU A 76 5.85 6.87 -7.13
CA LEU A 76 4.99 7.78 -7.87
C LEU A 76 5.78 8.73 -8.79
N ASP A 77 6.86 9.32 -8.31
CA ASP A 77 7.70 10.22 -9.13
C ASP A 77 8.36 9.48 -10.31
N ILE A 78 8.78 8.23 -10.10
CA ILE A 78 9.27 7.36 -11.18
C ILE A 78 8.17 7.02 -12.17
N HIS A 79 6.97 6.65 -11.68
CA HIS A 79 5.85 6.31 -12.55
C HIS A 79 5.42 7.48 -13.41
N LEU A 80 5.37 8.69 -12.86
CA LEU A 80 5.10 9.93 -13.62
C LEU A 80 6.18 10.27 -14.66
N ARG A 81 7.44 9.90 -14.43
CA ARG A 81 8.49 10.02 -15.45
C ARG A 81 8.35 9.00 -16.57
N LEU A 82 7.83 7.79 -16.26
CA LEU A 82 7.58 6.75 -17.26
C LEU A 82 6.31 7.03 -18.06
N ASP A 83 5.29 7.63 -17.43
CA ASP A 83 4.00 7.99 -18.03
C ASP A 83 3.52 9.33 -17.46
N PRO A 84 3.81 10.46 -18.14
CA PRO A 84 3.36 11.78 -17.69
C PRO A 84 1.83 12.00 -17.74
N GLU A 85 1.11 11.15 -18.48
CA GLU A 85 -0.35 11.29 -18.68
C GLU A 85 -1.17 10.48 -17.65
N LEU A 86 -0.55 9.95 -16.59
CA LEU A 86 -1.26 9.24 -15.52
C LEU A 86 -2.43 10.07 -14.97
N SER A 87 -3.62 9.50 -15.02
CA SER A 87 -4.79 10.10 -14.40
C SER A 87 -4.62 10.23 -12.88
N PRO A 88 -5.33 11.18 -12.22
CA PRO A 88 -5.31 11.30 -10.75
C PRO A 88 -5.63 9.99 -10.02
N ARG A 89 -6.55 9.18 -10.57
CA ARG A 89 -6.88 7.86 -10.06
C ARG A 89 -5.68 6.90 -10.08
N GLU A 90 -4.96 6.83 -11.20
CA GLU A 90 -3.80 5.96 -11.37
C GLU A 90 -2.63 6.42 -10.50
N GLN A 91 -2.46 7.73 -10.33
CA GLN A 91 -1.50 8.30 -9.39
C GLN A 91 -1.82 7.90 -7.94
N MET A 92 -3.10 7.96 -7.53
CA MET A 92 -3.51 7.50 -6.19
C MET A 92 -3.26 6.01 -5.98
N VAL A 93 -3.59 5.16 -6.96
CA VAL A 93 -3.30 3.72 -6.92
C VAL A 93 -1.79 3.48 -6.76
N THR A 94 -0.97 4.24 -7.49
CA THR A 94 0.49 4.15 -7.38
C THR A 94 1.00 4.59 -6.01
N LEU A 95 0.52 5.71 -5.47
CA LEU A 95 0.94 6.19 -4.15
C LEU A 95 0.55 5.22 -3.03
N LEU A 96 -0.59 4.53 -3.17
CA LEU A 96 -1.16 3.64 -2.16
C LEU A 96 -0.76 2.17 -2.36
N HIS A 97 0.17 1.83 -3.29
CA HIS A 97 0.46 0.45 -3.65
C HIS A 97 0.95 -0.40 -2.46
N ASP A 98 1.73 0.19 -1.55
CA ASP A 98 2.22 -0.41 -0.32
C ASP A 98 1.48 0.11 0.93
N ALA A 99 0.30 0.75 0.75
CA ALA A 99 -0.45 1.30 1.88
C ALA A 99 -0.75 0.28 2.99
N PRO A 100 -1.07 -1.00 2.73
CA PRO A 100 -1.28 -2.00 3.79
C PRO A 100 -0.13 -2.10 4.78
N GLU A 101 1.09 -1.74 4.40
CA GLU A 101 2.29 -1.83 5.24
C GLU A 101 2.24 -0.92 6.48
N TYR A 102 1.30 0.05 6.53
CA TYR A 102 1.08 0.85 7.75
C TYR A 102 0.62 0.00 8.94
N VAL A 103 0.12 -1.20 8.68
CA VAL A 103 -0.35 -2.17 9.69
C VAL A 103 0.54 -3.39 9.73
N VAL A 104 0.85 -3.96 8.56
CA VAL A 104 1.56 -5.24 8.48
C VAL A 104 3.08 -5.08 8.44
N GLY A 105 3.58 -3.85 8.22
CA GLY A 105 5.01 -3.56 8.09
C GLY A 105 5.59 -3.92 6.73
N ASP A 106 6.76 -3.32 6.40
CA ASP A 106 7.53 -3.71 5.22
C ASP A 106 8.31 -5.00 5.53
N MET A 107 7.91 -6.07 4.87
CA MET A 107 8.63 -7.35 4.92
C MET A 107 9.50 -7.51 3.69
N ILE A 108 10.80 -7.73 3.89
CA ILE A 108 11.74 -8.02 2.81
C ILE A 108 11.31 -9.28 2.03
N SER A 109 11.55 -9.27 0.72
CA SER A 109 11.13 -10.35 -0.19
C SER A 109 11.56 -11.76 0.25
N PRO A 110 12.78 -11.99 0.77
CA PRO A 110 13.14 -13.30 1.29
C PRO A 110 12.26 -13.79 2.44
N PHE A 111 11.84 -12.87 3.33
CA PHE A 111 10.99 -13.23 4.46
C PHE A 111 9.53 -13.45 4.01
N LYS A 112 9.01 -12.62 3.10
CA LYS A 112 7.68 -12.83 2.46
C LYS A 112 7.57 -14.23 1.82
N ALA A 113 8.65 -14.72 1.21
CA ALA A 113 8.68 -16.05 0.61
C ALA A 113 8.60 -17.20 1.65
N MET A 114 9.08 -16.98 2.87
CA MET A 114 9.07 -17.98 3.96
C MET A 114 7.73 -18.02 4.72
N VAL A 115 7.06 -16.87 4.91
CA VAL A 115 5.83 -16.75 5.73
C VAL A 115 4.60 -17.34 5.03
N GLY A 116 4.57 -17.36 3.69
CA GLY A 116 3.52 -18.03 2.92
C GLY A 116 2.29 -17.17 2.60
N GLY A 117 1.17 -17.84 2.19
CA GLY A 117 0.03 -17.19 1.55
C GLY A 117 -0.90 -16.38 2.43
N ASP A 118 -1.01 -16.70 3.72
CA ASP A 118 -1.97 -16.03 4.63
C ASP A 118 -1.68 -14.54 4.81
N TYR A 119 -0.40 -14.18 4.85
CA TYR A 119 0.02 -12.78 4.89
C TYR A 119 -0.48 -11.99 3.67
N LYS A 120 -0.30 -12.54 2.46
CA LYS A 120 -0.76 -11.88 1.22
C LYS A 120 -2.27 -11.67 1.20
N ALA A 121 -3.02 -12.61 1.75
CA ALA A 121 -4.47 -12.49 1.83
C ALA A 121 -4.91 -11.33 2.75
N VAL A 122 -4.20 -11.09 3.85
CA VAL A 122 -4.44 -9.91 4.72
C VAL A 122 -4.06 -8.63 4.00
N GLU A 123 -2.89 -8.57 3.37
CA GLU A 123 -2.40 -7.43 2.60
C GLU A 123 -3.40 -7.03 1.50
N HIS A 124 -3.92 -8.00 0.74
CA HIS A 124 -4.93 -7.77 -0.30
C HIS A 124 -6.24 -7.21 0.24
N ARG A 125 -6.79 -7.78 1.32
CA ARG A 125 -8.04 -7.29 1.92
C ARG A 125 -7.90 -5.87 2.44
N LEU A 126 -6.77 -5.54 3.08
CA LEU A 126 -6.46 -4.19 3.52
C LEU A 126 -6.39 -3.22 2.33
N LEU A 127 -5.69 -3.60 1.25
CA LEU A 127 -5.58 -2.76 0.05
C LEU A 127 -6.93 -2.53 -0.61
N GLU A 128 -7.79 -3.55 -0.72
CA GLU A 128 -9.15 -3.43 -1.25
C GLU A 128 -9.98 -2.44 -0.39
N ALA A 129 -9.92 -2.55 0.94
CA ALA A 129 -10.62 -1.62 1.84
C ALA A 129 -10.10 -0.18 1.71
N ILE A 130 -8.79 0.00 1.61
CA ILE A 130 -8.13 1.30 1.38
C ILE A 130 -8.60 1.89 0.05
N HIS A 131 -8.57 1.11 -1.03
CA HIS A 131 -9.04 1.57 -2.34
C HIS A 131 -10.50 2.01 -2.30
N LEU A 132 -11.39 1.20 -1.73
CA LEU A 132 -12.81 1.54 -1.60
C LEU A 132 -13.03 2.83 -0.79
N ARG A 133 -12.26 3.03 0.28
CA ARG A 133 -12.32 4.26 1.10
C ARG A 133 -12.11 5.52 0.27
N PHE A 134 -11.21 5.47 -0.69
CA PHE A 134 -10.82 6.62 -1.51
C PHE A 134 -11.43 6.60 -2.93
N SER A 135 -12.56 5.90 -3.10
CA SER A 135 -13.29 5.82 -4.38
C SER A 135 -12.45 5.25 -5.53
N LEU A 136 -11.49 4.40 -5.21
CA LEU A 136 -10.70 3.64 -6.16
C LEU A 136 -11.34 2.26 -6.40
N PRO A 137 -11.07 1.59 -7.53
CA PRO A 137 -11.50 0.23 -7.76
C PRO A 137 -10.91 -0.72 -6.71
N ALA A 138 -11.71 -1.59 -6.11
CA ALA A 138 -11.22 -2.61 -5.17
C ALA A 138 -10.10 -3.45 -5.82
N LYS A 139 -10.25 -3.78 -7.09
CA LYS A 139 -9.23 -4.50 -7.88
C LYS A 139 -8.67 -3.61 -8.97
N THR A 140 -7.36 -3.45 -8.98
CA THR A 140 -6.63 -2.71 -10.00
C THR A 140 -6.44 -3.57 -11.25
N GLY A 141 -6.60 -2.98 -12.44
CA GLY A 141 -6.37 -3.68 -13.70
C GLY A 141 -4.89 -4.09 -13.89
N THR A 142 -4.66 -5.22 -14.55
CA THR A 142 -3.33 -5.83 -14.72
C THR A 142 -2.32 -4.88 -15.35
N ALA A 143 -2.72 -4.07 -16.33
CA ALA A 143 -1.83 -3.12 -17.00
C ALA A 143 -1.25 -2.10 -15.99
N LEU A 144 -2.11 -1.49 -15.16
CA LEU A 144 -1.68 -0.54 -14.14
C LEU A 144 -0.82 -1.22 -13.06
N LEU A 145 -1.20 -2.42 -12.61
CA LEU A 145 -0.37 -3.19 -11.65
C LEU A 145 1.04 -3.46 -12.20
N THR A 146 1.14 -3.81 -13.49
CA THR A 146 2.43 -4.03 -14.15
C THR A 146 3.25 -2.75 -14.22
N ALA A 147 2.62 -1.62 -14.53
CA ALA A 147 3.29 -0.33 -14.59
C ALA A 147 3.77 0.14 -13.20
N VAL A 148 2.93 0.01 -12.17
CA VAL A 148 3.30 0.28 -10.76
C VAL A 148 4.47 -0.61 -10.36
N LYS A 149 4.40 -1.93 -10.65
CA LYS A 149 5.50 -2.86 -10.30
C LYS A 149 6.80 -2.53 -11.02
N LYS A 150 6.74 -2.03 -12.25
CA LYS A 150 7.93 -1.55 -12.98
C LYS A 150 8.55 -0.34 -12.25
N ALA A 151 7.73 0.64 -11.85
CA ALA A 151 8.20 1.81 -11.13
C ALA A 151 8.80 1.45 -9.76
N ASP A 152 8.12 0.57 -9.00
CA ASP A 152 8.59 0.02 -7.72
C ASP A 152 9.94 -0.71 -7.87
N THR A 153 10.09 -1.54 -8.90
CA THR A 153 11.36 -2.24 -9.17
C THR A 153 12.50 -1.27 -9.48
N ILE A 154 12.24 -0.18 -10.20
CA ILE A 154 13.24 0.88 -10.46
C ILE A 154 13.58 1.62 -9.15
N ALA A 155 12.58 1.92 -8.32
CA ALA A 155 12.80 2.52 -7.00
C ALA A 155 13.69 1.62 -6.14
N ALA A 156 13.36 0.33 -6.04
CA ALA A 156 14.15 -0.66 -5.29
C ALA A 156 15.60 -0.77 -5.78
N TYR A 157 15.84 -0.66 -7.08
CA TYR A 157 17.21 -0.62 -7.63
C TYR A 157 18.00 0.59 -7.10
N TYR A 158 17.41 1.79 -7.13
CA TYR A 158 18.08 2.99 -6.63
C TYR A 158 18.23 2.99 -5.11
N GLU A 159 17.24 2.52 -4.39
CA GLU A 159 17.35 2.31 -2.94
C GLU A 159 18.49 1.34 -2.60
N ALA A 160 18.55 0.20 -3.30
CA ALA A 160 19.59 -0.81 -3.09
C ALA A 160 21.00 -0.23 -3.29
N THR A 161 21.23 0.44 -4.43
CA THR A 161 22.55 0.93 -4.81
C THR A 161 23.00 2.17 -4.04
N LEU A 162 22.06 3.10 -3.77
CA LEU A 162 22.41 4.39 -3.17
C LEU A 162 22.26 4.40 -1.64
N LEU A 163 21.39 3.55 -1.08
CA LEU A 163 21.06 3.56 0.35
C LEU A 163 21.41 2.27 1.07
N ALA A 164 21.09 1.09 0.49
CA ALA A 164 21.19 -0.19 1.20
C ALA A 164 22.53 -0.94 0.99
N GLY A 165 23.50 -0.32 0.28
CA GLY A 165 24.86 -0.83 0.19
C GLY A 165 25.09 -1.94 -0.83
N PHE A 166 24.15 -2.21 -1.73
CA PHE A 166 24.35 -3.13 -2.86
C PHE A 166 25.30 -2.52 -3.89
N ASP A 167 26.16 -3.33 -4.48
CA ASP A 167 26.85 -2.95 -5.69
C ASP A 167 25.91 -3.02 -6.92
N GLU A 168 26.30 -2.37 -8.01
CA GLU A 168 25.46 -2.33 -9.21
C GLU A 168 25.23 -3.70 -9.85
N ALA A 169 26.20 -4.63 -9.78
CA ALA A 169 26.06 -5.94 -10.39
C ALA A 169 25.05 -6.79 -9.60
N GLU A 170 25.13 -6.71 -8.28
CA GLU A 170 24.19 -7.36 -7.37
C GLU A 170 22.78 -6.78 -7.53
N ALA A 171 22.62 -5.45 -7.52
CA ALA A 171 21.33 -4.80 -7.69
C ALA A 171 20.68 -5.14 -9.05
N ARG A 172 21.47 -5.19 -10.13
CA ARG A 172 20.99 -5.61 -11.47
C ARG A 172 20.48 -7.04 -11.49
N ARG A 173 21.09 -7.92 -10.72
CA ARG A 173 20.65 -9.33 -10.63
C ARG A 173 19.24 -9.47 -10.02
N PHE A 174 18.91 -8.64 -9.02
CA PHE A 174 17.64 -8.74 -8.29
C PHE A 174 16.54 -7.82 -8.85
N PHE A 175 16.89 -6.63 -9.33
CA PHE A 175 15.94 -5.58 -9.72
C PHE A 175 16.03 -5.23 -11.22
N GLY A 176 16.93 -5.85 -11.97
CA GLY A 176 17.19 -5.49 -13.36
C GLY A 176 17.92 -4.15 -13.48
N ARG A 177 18.02 -3.63 -14.69
CA ARG A 177 18.62 -2.33 -14.98
C ARG A 177 17.52 -1.29 -15.19
N PRO A 178 17.51 -0.15 -14.46
CA PRO A 178 16.60 0.95 -14.76
C PRO A 178 16.85 1.45 -16.19
N GLN A 179 15.79 1.52 -16.99
CA GLN A 179 15.87 2.04 -18.35
C GLN A 179 15.09 3.35 -18.44
N GLY A 180 15.75 4.39 -18.97
CA GLY A 180 15.10 5.69 -19.24
C GLY A 180 14.83 6.57 -18.02
N ILE A 181 15.24 6.15 -16.82
CA ILE A 181 15.09 6.93 -15.59
C ILE A 181 16.46 7.18 -14.99
N SER A 182 16.81 8.44 -14.75
CA SER A 182 17.97 8.85 -13.94
C SER A 182 17.56 9.01 -12.47
N PRO A 183 18.46 8.75 -11.49
CA PRO A 183 18.19 9.05 -10.07
C PRO A 183 18.17 10.57 -9.77
N ASP A 184 18.61 11.41 -10.70
CA ASP A 184 18.71 12.85 -10.51
C ASP A 184 17.33 13.47 -10.16
N GLY A 185 17.30 14.22 -9.05
CA GLY A 185 16.10 14.87 -8.56
C GLY A 185 15.05 13.93 -7.95
N LEU A 186 15.35 12.63 -7.80
CA LEU A 186 14.50 11.70 -7.04
C LEU A 186 14.73 11.87 -5.52
N PRO A 187 13.72 11.69 -4.68
CA PRO A 187 13.80 11.88 -3.23
C PRO A 187 14.49 10.70 -2.53
N LEU A 188 15.77 10.48 -2.82
CA LEU A 188 16.55 9.35 -2.30
C LEU A 188 17.33 9.67 -1.00
N THR A 189 17.35 10.92 -0.54
CA THR A 189 17.89 11.24 0.80
C THR A 189 16.86 10.93 1.86
N PRO A 190 17.14 10.05 2.86
CA PRO A 190 16.16 9.71 3.90
C PRO A 190 15.69 10.94 4.69
N TRP A 191 14.37 11.03 4.92
CA TRP A 191 13.74 12.16 5.61
C TRP A 191 13.33 11.81 7.04
N PRO A 192 13.29 12.80 7.95
CA PRO A 192 12.60 12.64 9.22
C PRO A 192 11.14 12.18 9.00
N ALA A 193 10.63 11.30 9.86
CA ALA A 193 9.28 10.75 9.74
C ALA A 193 8.18 11.82 9.57
N LYS A 194 8.27 12.94 10.31
CA LYS A 194 7.33 14.07 10.16
C LYS A 194 7.33 14.68 8.76
N ARG A 195 8.51 14.79 8.13
CA ARG A 195 8.63 15.30 6.75
C ARG A 195 8.05 14.32 5.74
N ALA A 196 8.35 13.02 5.88
CA ALA A 196 7.81 11.98 5.02
C ALA A 196 6.28 11.94 5.10
N GLN A 197 5.71 11.98 6.32
CA GLN A 197 4.27 12.04 6.56
C GLN A 197 3.62 13.27 5.91
N ALA A 198 4.18 14.46 6.12
CA ALA A 198 3.63 15.69 5.57
C ALA A 198 3.62 15.70 4.04
N ASN A 199 4.71 15.23 3.40
CA ASN A 199 4.81 15.16 1.94
C ASN A 199 3.84 14.11 1.36
N PHE A 200 3.70 12.94 2.01
CA PHE A 200 2.74 11.92 1.60
C PHE A 200 1.30 12.47 1.65
N LEU A 201 0.89 13.06 2.77
CA LEU A 201 -0.44 13.66 2.91
C LEU A 201 -0.67 14.79 1.90
N LYS A 202 0.31 15.66 1.69
CA LYS A 202 0.21 16.74 0.70
C LYS A 202 -0.03 16.17 -0.70
N ARG A 203 0.77 15.19 -1.12
CA ARG A 203 0.64 14.57 -2.45
C ARG A 203 -0.70 13.85 -2.58
N PHE A 204 -1.10 13.09 -1.57
CA PHE A 204 -2.38 12.39 -1.56
C PHE A 204 -3.56 13.35 -1.74
N ARG A 205 -3.65 14.43 -0.95
CA ARG A 205 -4.77 15.39 -1.00
C ARG A 205 -4.89 16.06 -2.37
N LEU A 206 -3.78 16.45 -2.98
CA LEU A 206 -3.80 17.03 -4.33
C LEU A 206 -4.40 16.06 -5.36
N MET A 207 -4.06 14.78 -5.28
CA MET A 207 -4.58 13.77 -6.20
C MET A 207 -6.03 13.40 -5.90
N GLU A 208 -6.42 13.34 -4.63
CA GLU A 208 -7.80 13.08 -4.20
C GLU A 208 -8.74 14.17 -4.69
N GLU A 209 -8.37 15.44 -4.54
CA GLU A 209 -9.14 16.58 -5.07
C GLU A 209 -9.28 16.50 -6.60
N ALA A 210 -8.20 16.24 -7.32
CA ALA A 210 -8.22 16.09 -8.77
C ALA A 210 -9.07 14.89 -9.22
N HIS A 211 -9.00 13.77 -8.50
CA HIS A 211 -9.82 12.58 -8.75
C HIS A 211 -11.32 12.86 -8.52
N ALA A 212 -11.67 13.53 -7.42
CA ALA A 212 -13.04 13.92 -7.13
C ALA A 212 -13.63 14.81 -8.23
N HIS A 213 -12.88 15.81 -8.72
CA HIS A 213 -13.29 16.65 -9.84
C HIS A 213 -13.54 15.83 -11.11
N SER A 214 -12.64 14.89 -11.45
CA SER A 214 -12.79 14.00 -12.61
C SER A 214 -14.07 13.15 -12.52
N LEU A 215 -14.40 12.63 -11.35
CA LEU A 215 -15.64 11.86 -11.13
C LEU A 215 -16.90 12.69 -11.34
N VAL A 216 -16.92 13.94 -10.86
CA VAL A 216 -18.05 14.86 -11.05
C VAL A 216 -18.25 15.17 -12.53
N GLN A 217 -17.18 15.51 -13.26
CA GLN A 217 -17.23 15.79 -14.71
C GLN A 217 -17.74 14.57 -15.50
N SER A 218 -17.24 13.38 -15.20
CA SER A 218 -17.66 12.14 -15.86
C SER A 218 -19.15 11.86 -15.66
N ARG A 219 -19.67 12.06 -14.45
CA ARG A 219 -21.12 11.92 -14.14
C ARG A 219 -21.96 12.94 -14.89
N ARG A 220 -21.50 14.19 -15.00
CA ARG A 220 -22.18 15.23 -15.76
C ARG A 220 -22.29 14.87 -17.24
N HIS A 221 -21.18 14.49 -17.87
CA HIS A 221 -21.17 14.07 -19.29
C HIS A 221 -22.03 12.83 -19.56
N ALA A 222 -22.08 11.88 -18.61
CA ALA A 222 -22.94 10.71 -18.73
C ALA A 222 -24.43 11.09 -18.69
N ARG A 223 -24.83 12.03 -17.81
CA ARG A 223 -26.20 12.54 -17.75
C ARG A 223 -26.58 13.30 -19.04
N GLU A 224 -25.71 14.16 -19.55
CA GLU A 224 -25.96 14.92 -20.77
C GLU A 224 -26.15 14.00 -22.00
N ARG A 225 -25.36 12.91 -22.09
CA ARG A 225 -25.53 11.88 -23.11
C ARG A 225 -26.88 11.17 -23.00
N GLN A 226 -27.31 10.75 -21.82
CA GLN A 226 -28.59 10.10 -21.60
C GLN A 226 -29.78 11.02 -21.97
N VAL A 227 -29.68 12.33 -21.68
CA VAL A 227 -30.74 13.30 -22.06
C VAL A 227 -30.84 13.42 -23.58
N ARG A 228 -29.72 13.53 -24.28
CA ARG A 228 -29.70 13.63 -25.77
C ARG A 228 -30.24 12.35 -26.42
N GLU A 229 -29.92 11.18 -25.90
CA GLU A 229 -30.43 9.90 -26.42
C GLU A 229 -31.96 9.75 -26.21
N ARG A 230 -32.52 10.31 -25.11
CA ARG A 230 -33.98 10.32 -24.86
C ARG A 230 -34.73 11.33 -25.75
N GLN A 231 -34.09 12.43 -26.14
CA GLN A 231 -34.68 13.44 -27.00
C GLN A 231 -34.64 13.04 -28.49
N ALA A 232 -33.79 12.10 -28.87
CA ALA A 232 -33.63 11.61 -30.23
C ALA A 232 -34.56 10.41 -30.58
N LYS A 233 -35.28 9.88 -29.56
CA LYS A 233 -36.29 8.81 -29.69
C LYS A 233 -37.70 9.40 -29.68
#